data_140825aa1e98191fb77c1ea01b6566da
#
_entry.id   140825aa1e98191fb77c1ea01b6566da
#
_cell.length_a   1.000
_cell.length_b   1.000
_cell.length_c   1.000
_cell.angle_alpha   90.00
_cell.angle_beta   90.00
_cell.angle_gamma   90.00
#
_symmetry.space_group_name_H-M   'P 1'
#
loop_
_entity.id
_entity.type
_entity.pdbx_description
1 polymer ?
#
loop_
_entity_poly.entity_id
_entity_poly.type
_entity_poly.pdbx_seq_one_letter_code
_entity_poly.pdbx_strand_id
1 'polypeptide(L)'
;DGIGAARDVIQNHLLQLLALVAMEEPVSFNPQELQTEKVKVLRSTTPVYPLSKTTARGQYTAGWQGSEYVKGLREEEGFDAESNTETYAACTLEVNTRRWAGVPFYLRTGKRLGRRVTEIALVFKRAPHQPFGDAVASELGQNAVVIRVQPDEGVLMRFGSKVPGSTMEVRDVNMDFSYSEAFTEESPEAYERLILDVLLGESSLFPTNEEVELSWKILDPILEYWADHGRPDDYEAGTWGPASADKMLGRQGRTWRRP
;
A
#
# COMPACT_ATOMS: atom_id res chain seq x y z
N ASP A 1 9.42 -5.82 20.17
CA ASP A 1 8.09 -5.49 20.67
C ASP A 1 7.95 -3.98 20.90
N GLY A 2 6.73 -3.44 20.85
CA GLY A 2 6.42 -2.03 21.19
C GLY A 2 6.43 -1.02 20.05
N ILE A 3 7.00 -1.30 18.86
CA ILE A 3 6.95 -0.38 17.72
C ILE A 3 5.65 -0.53 16.93
N GLY A 4 5.33 -1.73 16.47
CA GLY A 4 4.17 -2.04 15.66
C GLY A 4 4.32 -1.73 14.16
N ALA A 5 3.57 -2.46 13.33
CA ALA A 5 3.64 -2.34 11.88
C ALA A 5 3.17 -0.98 11.35
N ALA A 6 2.26 -0.32 12.07
CA ALA A 6 1.78 1.00 11.68
C ALA A 6 2.87 2.07 11.80
N ARG A 7 3.59 2.10 12.94
CA ARG A 7 4.70 3.02 13.14
C ARG A 7 5.90 2.68 12.26
N ASP A 8 6.22 1.38 12.16
CA ASP A 8 7.39 0.90 11.41
C ASP A 8 7.26 1.14 9.90
N VAL A 9 6.05 1.02 9.33
CA VAL A 9 5.88 1.03 7.87
C VAL A 9 4.87 2.08 7.37
N ILE A 10 3.69 2.23 7.99
CA ILE A 10 2.69 3.18 7.48
C ILE A 10 3.19 4.60 7.67
N GLN A 11 3.64 4.96 8.88
CA GLN A 11 4.03 6.33 9.24
C GLN A 11 5.11 6.90 8.33
N ASN A 12 6.07 6.09 7.93
CA ASN A 12 7.18 6.54 7.11
C ASN A 12 7.06 6.08 5.65
N HIS A 13 7.19 4.79 5.37
CA HIS A 13 7.28 4.28 4.00
C HIS A 13 5.99 4.48 3.20
N LEU A 14 4.83 4.06 3.73
CA LEU A 14 3.59 4.10 2.96
C LEU A 14 3.04 5.52 2.81
N LEU A 15 3.21 6.40 3.80
CA LEU A 15 2.82 7.80 3.66
C LEU A 15 3.73 8.56 2.70
N GLN A 16 5.01 8.20 2.59
CA GLN A 16 5.90 8.74 1.55
C GLN A 16 5.48 8.27 0.15
N LEU A 17 5.15 6.97 -0.01
CA LEU A 17 4.63 6.46 -1.28
C LEU A 17 3.30 7.14 -1.65
N LEU A 18 2.40 7.33 -0.67
CA LEU A 18 1.15 8.07 -0.89
C LEU A 18 1.43 9.50 -1.35
N ALA A 19 2.36 10.20 -0.70
CA ALA A 19 2.71 11.56 -1.06
C ALA A 19 3.25 11.66 -2.49
N LEU A 20 4.14 10.75 -2.89
CA LEU A 20 4.71 10.69 -4.24
C LEU A 20 3.66 10.39 -5.32
N VAL A 21 2.71 9.49 -5.02
CA VAL A 21 1.64 9.12 -5.98
C VAL A 21 0.59 10.22 -6.13
N ALA A 22 0.30 10.91 -5.03
CA ALA A 22 -0.80 11.87 -5.00
C ALA A 22 -0.39 13.32 -5.25
N MET A 23 0.91 13.62 -5.27
CA MET A 23 1.41 14.98 -5.54
C MET A 23 1.10 15.45 -6.97
N GLU A 24 1.06 16.75 -7.16
CA GLU A 24 1.10 17.35 -8.49
C GLU A 24 2.53 17.33 -9.03
N GLU A 25 2.66 17.52 -10.34
CA GLU A 25 3.98 17.63 -10.98
C GLU A 25 4.77 18.79 -10.38
N PRO A 26 5.98 18.56 -9.83
CA PRO A 26 6.82 19.63 -9.34
C PRO A 26 7.36 20.47 -10.51
N VAL A 27 7.57 21.76 -10.31
CA VAL A 27 8.10 22.68 -11.33
C VAL A 27 9.48 22.23 -11.83
N SER A 28 10.25 21.58 -10.98
CA SER A 28 11.54 20.96 -11.29
C SER A 28 11.84 19.84 -10.30
N PHE A 29 12.75 18.93 -10.66
CA PHE A 29 13.19 17.83 -9.79
C PHE A 29 14.21 18.27 -8.72
N ASN A 30 14.25 19.55 -8.34
CA ASN A 30 15.06 19.94 -7.20
C ASN A 30 14.37 19.55 -5.87
N PRO A 31 15.14 19.35 -4.78
CA PRO A 31 14.61 18.87 -3.50
C PRO A 31 13.46 19.71 -2.96
N GLN A 32 13.54 21.03 -3.05
CA GLN A 32 12.57 21.94 -2.46
C GLN A 32 11.21 21.90 -3.16
N GLU A 33 11.19 21.80 -4.49
CA GLU A 33 9.95 21.71 -5.27
C GLU A 33 9.26 20.35 -4.99
N LEU A 34 10.03 19.27 -5.00
CA LEU A 34 9.52 17.94 -4.69
C LEU A 34 8.93 17.88 -3.27
N GLN A 35 9.64 18.38 -2.28
CA GLN A 35 9.20 18.44 -0.89
C GLN A 35 7.92 19.29 -0.73
N THR A 36 7.85 20.43 -1.46
CA THR A 36 6.66 21.29 -1.46
C THR A 36 5.42 20.54 -1.91
N GLU A 37 5.49 19.79 -2.99
CA GLU A 37 4.34 19.02 -3.49
C GLU A 37 3.96 17.86 -2.55
N LYS A 38 4.93 17.15 -1.99
CA LYS A 38 4.69 16.10 -0.98
C LYS A 38 4.00 16.64 0.26
N VAL A 39 4.47 17.78 0.80
CA VAL A 39 3.87 18.44 1.97
C VAL A 39 2.43 18.84 1.71
N LYS A 40 2.08 19.34 0.52
CA LYS A 40 0.69 19.64 0.15
C LYS A 40 -0.22 18.42 0.27
N VAL A 41 0.25 17.28 -0.21
CA VAL A 41 -0.49 16.02 -0.09
C VAL A 41 -0.69 15.64 1.37
N LEU A 42 0.39 15.58 2.17
CA LEU A 42 0.32 15.17 3.57
C LEU A 42 -0.57 16.10 4.40
N ARG A 43 -0.52 17.42 4.16
CA ARG A 43 -1.43 18.39 4.81
C ARG A 43 -2.91 18.18 4.47
N SER A 44 -3.17 17.64 3.29
CA SER A 44 -4.52 17.37 2.78
C SER A 44 -5.01 15.96 3.10
N THR A 45 -4.19 15.13 3.73
CA THR A 45 -4.50 13.72 4.02
C THR A 45 -5.10 13.58 5.41
N THR A 46 -6.22 12.87 5.49
CA THR A 46 -6.92 12.59 6.76
C THR A 46 -7.39 11.14 6.81
N PRO A 47 -7.47 10.53 8.01
CA PRO A 47 -8.16 9.25 8.18
C PRO A 47 -9.65 9.37 7.87
N VAL A 48 -10.22 8.31 7.30
CA VAL A 48 -11.67 8.24 7.08
C VAL A 48 -12.36 7.72 8.33
N TYR A 49 -13.42 8.38 8.77
CA TYR A 49 -14.19 7.99 9.95
C TYR A 49 -15.48 7.24 9.59
N PRO A 50 -16.01 6.39 10.48
CA PRO A 50 -15.48 6.04 11.80
C PRO A 50 -14.34 5.01 11.72
N LEU A 51 -13.30 5.15 12.54
CA LEU A 51 -12.09 4.32 12.51
C LEU A 51 -12.38 2.83 12.72
N SER A 52 -13.44 2.48 13.43
CA SER A 52 -13.92 1.08 13.60
C SER A 52 -14.30 0.38 12.29
N LYS A 53 -14.53 1.13 11.21
CA LYS A 53 -14.92 0.58 9.90
C LYS A 53 -13.83 0.74 8.83
N THR A 54 -12.87 1.61 9.09
CA THR A 54 -11.88 2.09 8.11
C THR A 54 -10.46 1.76 8.50
N THR A 55 -10.26 1.06 9.62
CA THR A 55 -8.98 0.54 10.06
C THR A 55 -9.07 -0.93 10.46
N ALA A 56 -7.95 -1.63 10.37
CA ALA A 56 -7.79 -3.00 10.88
C ALA A 56 -6.36 -3.19 11.37
N ARG A 57 -6.19 -3.99 12.42
CA ARG A 57 -4.89 -4.39 12.94
C ARG A 57 -4.88 -5.87 13.29
N GLY A 58 -3.71 -6.50 13.23
CA GLY A 58 -3.61 -7.93 13.53
C GLY A 58 -2.24 -8.33 14.06
N GLN A 59 -2.19 -9.51 14.66
CA GLN A 59 -0.96 -10.21 15.04
C GLN A 59 -0.93 -11.56 14.34
N TYR A 60 0.24 -11.97 13.82
CA TYR A 60 0.36 -13.28 13.21
C TYR A 60 0.44 -14.38 14.28
N THR A 61 -0.30 -15.44 14.01
CA THR A 61 -0.20 -16.73 14.69
C THR A 61 0.68 -17.69 13.90
N ALA A 62 1.00 -18.83 14.48
CA ALA A 62 1.76 -19.86 13.78
C ALA A 62 1.10 -20.25 12.46
N GLY A 63 1.91 -20.57 11.46
CA GLY A 63 1.42 -20.95 10.13
C GLY A 63 2.55 -21.33 9.18
N TRP A 64 2.21 -21.58 7.93
CA TRP A 64 3.16 -21.94 6.89
C TRP A 64 3.43 -20.76 5.94
N GLN A 65 4.67 -20.33 5.86
CA GLN A 65 5.13 -19.34 4.88
C GLN A 65 5.91 -20.07 3.75
N GLY A 66 5.23 -20.37 2.67
CA GLY A 66 5.77 -21.29 1.67
C GLY A 66 5.91 -22.70 2.24
N SER A 67 7.13 -23.22 2.28
CA SER A 67 7.46 -24.56 2.84
C SER A 67 7.98 -24.51 4.28
N GLU A 68 8.10 -23.33 4.88
CA GLU A 68 8.64 -23.14 6.22
C GLU A 68 7.53 -22.93 7.24
N TYR A 69 7.56 -23.70 8.35
CA TYR A 69 6.67 -23.47 9.47
C TYR A 69 7.21 -22.35 10.35
N VAL A 70 6.37 -21.37 10.63
CA VAL A 70 6.70 -20.16 11.39
C VAL A 70 5.89 -20.16 12.67
N LYS A 71 6.57 -19.89 13.79
CA LYS A 71 5.91 -19.69 15.08
C LYS A 71 5.06 -18.42 15.09
N GLY A 72 4.05 -18.38 15.94
CA GLY A 72 3.28 -17.16 16.19
C GLY A 72 4.11 -16.11 16.92
N LEU A 73 3.75 -14.82 16.78
CA LEU A 73 4.46 -13.71 17.39
C LEU A 73 4.73 -13.93 18.90
N ARG A 74 3.70 -14.41 19.62
CA ARG A 74 3.77 -14.62 21.08
C ARG A 74 4.59 -15.84 21.49
N GLU A 75 4.99 -16.66 20.54
CA GLU A 75 5.84 -17.83 20.72
C GLU A 75 7.30 -17.53 20.36
N GLU A 76 7.57 -16.35 19.80
CA GLU A 76 8.91 -15.91 19.45
C GLU A 76 9.65 -15.41 20.70
N GLU A 77 10.94 -15.67 20.75
CA GLU A 77 11.79 -15.23 21.84
C GLU A 77 11.89 -13.69 21.87
N GLY A 78 11.73 -13.10 23.05
CA GLY A 78 11.80 -11.66 23.25
C GLY A 78 10.46 -10.91 23.09
N PHE A 79 9.36 -11.62 22.84
CA PHE A 79 8.02 -11.03 22.82
C PHE A 79 7.23 -11.37 24.09
N ASP A 80 6.44 -10.40 24.56
CA ASP A 80 5.51 -10.61 25.66
C ASP A 80 4.28 -11.36 25.13
N ALA A 81 3.90 -12.45 25.80
CA ALA A 81 2.70 -13.22 25.47
C ALA A 81 1.41 -12.39 25.54
N GLU A 82 1.38 -11.31 26.32
CA GLU A 82 0.27 -10.37 26.45
C GLU A 82 0.40 -9.13 25.53
N SER A 83 1.45 -9.09 24.70
CA SER A 83 1.68 -7.97 23.78
C SER A 83 0.46 -7.68 22.89
N ASN A 84 0.11 -6.41 22.78
CA ASN A 84 -0.89 -5.88 21.87
C ASN A 84 -0.26 -5.14 20.67
N THR A 85 1.03 -5.28 20.47
CA THR A 85 1.75 -4.70 19.33
C THR A 85 1.29 -5.36 18.04
N GLU A 86 0.75 -4.60 17.13
CA GLU A 86 0.27 -5.11 15.85
C GLU A 86 1.44 -5.43 14.89
N THR A 87 1.34 -6.55 14.20
CA THR A 87 2.24 -6.96 13.10
C THR A 87 1.59 -6.80 11.73
N TYR A 88 0.31 -6.45 11.72
CA TYR A 88 -0.46 -6.05 10.54
C TYR A 88 -1.23 -4.79 10.85
N ALA A 89 -1.22 -3.87 9.92
CA ALA A 89 -1.99 -2.63 9.99
C ALA A 89 -2.60 -2.30 8.63
N ALA A 90 -3.85 -1.87 8.63
CA ALA A 90 -4.52 -1.33 7.45
C ALA A 90 -5.37 -0.13 7.83
N CYS A 91 -5.42 0.85 6.94
CA CYS A 91 -6.26 2.03 7.11
C CYS A 91 -6.77 2.56 5.76
N THR A 92 -7.88 3.29 5.82
CA THR A 92 -8.40 4.08 4.71
C THR A 92 -8.14 5.54 4.98
N LEU A 93 -7.48 6.20 4.04
CA LEU A 93 -7.20 7.63 4.05
C LEU A 93 -7.90 8.30 2.88
N GLU A 94 -8.11 9.60 2.99
CA GLU A 94 -8.55 10.46 1.90
C GLU A 94 -7.59 11.64 1.75
N VAL A 95 -7.38 12.06 0.50
CA VAL A 95 -6.59 13.25 0.16
C VAL A 95 -7.54 14.32 -0.31
N ASN A 96 -7.76 15.34 0.52
CA ASN A 96 -8.76 16.39 0.35
C ASN A 96 -8.27 17.47 -0.62
N THR A 97 -7.92 17.07 -1.85
CA THR A 97 -7.57 17.95 -2.94
C THR A 97 -8.59 17.80 -4.07
N ARG A 98 -8.63 18.76 -4.99
CA ARG A 98 -9.55 18.72 -6.14
C ARG A 98 -9.36 17.46 -7.00
N ARG A 99 -8.12 16.99 -7.17
CA ARG A 99 -7.81 15.80 -7.97
C ARG A 99 -8.31 14.51 -7.31
N TRP A 100 -8.15 14.40 -6.00
CA TRP A 100 -8.36 13.17 -5.26
C TRP A 100 -9.67 13.13 -4.46
N ALA A 101 -10.47 14.18 -4.50
CA ALA A 101 -11.75 14.22 -3.80
C ALA A 101 -12.63 13.01 -4.17
N GLY A 102 -13.04 12.25 -3.14
CA GLY A 102 -13.84 11.04 -3.30
C GLY A 102 -13.09 9.80 -3.80
N VAL A 103 -11.75 9.84 -3.88
CA VAL A 103 -10.90 8.69 -4.15
C VAL A 103 -10.33 8.18 -2.82
N PRO A 104 -10.68 6.98 -2.36
CA PRO A 104 -10.10 6.42 -1.15
C PRO A 104 -8.72 5.86 -1.41
N PHE A 105 -7.83 6.05 -0.45
CA PHE A 105 -6.50 5.46 -0.39
C PHE A 105 -6.49 4.37 0.68
N TYR A 106 -6.26 3.13 0.26
CA TYR A 106 -6.17 1.98 1.15
C TYR A 106 -4.71 1.62 1.34
N LEU A 107 -4.22 1.75 2.56
CA LEU A 107 -2.87 1.36 2.93
C LEU A 107 -2.93 0.09 3.77
N ARG A 108 -2.03 -0.85 3.51
CA ARG A 108 -1.82 -2.02 4.37
C ARG A 108 -0.36 -2.43 4.40
N THR A 109 0.03 -2.96 5.52
CA THR A 109 1.32 -3.63 5.71
C THR A 109 1.17 -4.78 6.68
N GLY A 110 2.05 -5.77 6.62
CA GLY A 110 2.06 -6.86 7.59
C GLY A 110 3.32 -7.70 7.52
N LYS A 111 3.69 -8.24 8.66
CA LYS A 111 4.76 -9.23 8.80
C LYS A 111 4.20 -10.61 8.47
N ARG A 112 5.04 -11.51 8.00
CA ARG A 112 4.67 -12.91 7.70
C ARG A 112 3.47 -13.07 6.76
N LEU A 113 3.26 -12.11 5.83
CA LEU A 113 2.25 -12.25 4.77
C LEU A 113 2.69 -13.26 3.72
N GLY A 114 1.77 -13.66 2.83
CA GLY A 114 1.98 -14.67 1.79
C GLY A 114 3.13 -14.37 0.82
N ARG A 115 3.45 -13.09 0.59
CA ARG A 115 4.60 -12.64 -0.21
C ARG A 115 5.20 -11.37 0.38
N ARG A 116 6.52 -11.25 0.26
CA ARG A 116 7.22 -9.98 0.52
C ARG A 116 7.17 -9.14 -0.74
N VAL A 117 6.34 -8.09 -0.74
CA VAL A 117 6.14 -7.21 -1.89
C VAL A 117 5.71 -5.82 -1.43
N THR A 118 6.18 -4.81 -2.16
CA THR A 118 5.69 -3.44 -2.06
C THR A 118 5.18 -3.01 -3.42
N GLU A 119 3.89 -2.68 -3.50
CA GLU A 119 3.26 -2.24 -4.74
C GLU A 119 2.24 -1.13 -4.49
N ILE A 120 1.97 -0.37 -5.53
CA ILE A 120 0.93 0.66 -5.57
C ILE A 120 -0.03 0.27 -6.70
N ALA A 121 -1.31 0.07 -6.38
CA ALA A 121 -2.32 -0.27 -7.37
C ALA A 121 -3.33 0.86 -7.54
N LEU A 122 -3.38 1.43 -8.74
CA LEU A 122 -4.41 2.36 -9.15
C LEU A 122 -5.50 1.58 -9.88
N VAL A 123 -6.64 1.41 -9.22
CA VAL A 123 -7.79 0.68 -9.78
C VAL A 123 -8.79 1.67 -10.32
N PHE A 124 -9.03 1.63 -11.63
CA PHE A 124 -9.93 2.56 -12.30
C PHE A 124 -11.40 2.18 -12.08
N LYS A 125 -12.26 3.18 -12.09
CA LYS A 125 -13.72 2.94 -12.09
C LYS A 125 -14.12 2.18 -13.34
N ARG A 126 -15.14 1.32 -13.22
CA ARG A 126 -15.73 0.71 -14.41
C ARG A 126 -16.30 1.78 -15.34
N ALA A 127 -16.22 1.53 -16.64
CA ALA A 127 -16.86 2.40 -17.60
C ALA A 127 -18.39 2.45 -17.31
N PRO A 128 -19.00 3.63 -17.36
CA PRO A 128 -20.44 3.78 -17.06
C PRO A 128 -21.34 3.08 -18.08
N HIS A 129 -20.82 2.81 -19.27
CA HIS A 129 -21.49 2.06 -20.33
C HIS A 129 -20.53 1.06 -20.96
N GLN A 130 -21.02 -0.14 -21.20
CA GLN A 130 -20.29 -1.24 -21.84
C GLN A 130 -21.04 -1.69 -23.10
N PRO A 131 -20.46 -1.54 -24.30
CA PRO A 131 -21.14 -1.91 -25.55
C PRO A 131 -21.19 -3.42 -25.80
N PHE A 132 -20.51 -4.23 -24.94
CA PHE A 132 -20.36 -5.67 -25.15
C PHE A 132 -21.45 -6.53 -24.51
N GLY A 133 -22.46 -5.92 -23.87
CA GLY A 133 -23.52 -6.58 -23.14
C GLY A 133 -23.11 -6.95 -21.69
N ASP A 134 -24.12 -7.07 -20.84
CA ASP A 134 -23.93 -7.21 -19.38
C ASP A 134 -23.20 -8.49 -18.99
N ALA A 135 -23.38 -9.59 -19.72
CA ALA A 135 -22.73 -10.87 -19.45
C ALA A 135 -21.19 -10.74 -19.58
N VAL A 136 -20.70 -10.16 -20.66
CA VAL A 136 -19.26 -9.94 -20.91
C VAL A 136 -18.72 -8.89 -19.94
N ALA A 137 -19.47 -7.84 -19.68
CA ALA A 137 -19.08 -6.77 -18.78
C ALA A 137 -18.92 -7.25 -17.31
N SER A 138 -19.69 -8.26 -16.88
CA SER A 138 -19.62 -8.81 -15.52
C SER A 138 -18.37 -9.68 -15.28
N GLU A 139 -17.83 -10.30 -16.34
CA GLU A 139 -16.64 -11.15 -16.26
C GLU A 139 -15.34 -10.35 -16.29
N LEU A 140 -15.36 -9.14 -16.83
CA LEU A 140 -14.18 -8.28 -16.90
C LEU A 140 -13.86 -7.66 -15.55
N GLY A 141 -12.59 -7.73 -15.18
CA GLY A 141 -12.03 -6.98 -14.05
C GLY A 141 -12.02 -5.46 -14.33
N GLN A 142 -11.73 -4.71 -13.28
CA GLN A 142 -11.47 -3.27 -13.44
C GLN A 142 -10.07 -3.08 -14.05
N ASN A 143 -9.94 -2.10 -14.94
CA ASN A 143 -8.62 -1.70 -15.41
C ASN A 143 -7.77 -1.23 -14.22
N ALA A 144 -6.50 -1.54 -14.26
CA ALA A 144 -5.59 -1.17 -13.18
C ALA A 144 -4.19 -0.90 -13.72
N VAL A 145 -3.50 0.03 -13.07
CA VAL A 145 -2.05 0.21 -13.18
C VAL A 145 -1.44 -0.17 -11.84
N VAL A 146 -0.47 -1.06 -11.86
CA VAL A 146 0.23 -1.52 -10.66
C VAL A 146 1.70 -1.16 -10.82
N ILE A 147 2.19 -0.32 -9.92
CA ILE A 147 3.59 0.04 -9.82
C ILE A 147 4.22 -0.89 -8.78
N ARG A 148 5.13 -1.74 -9.22
CA ARG A 148 5.92 -2.63 -8.35
C ARG A 148 7.15 -1.87 -7.88
N VAL A 149 7.33 -1.79 -6.57
CA VAL A 149 8.47 -1.10 -5.94
C VAL A 149 9.54 -2.11 -5.50
N GLN A 150 9.09 -3.25 -4.95
CA GLN A 150 9.96 -4.36 -4.50
C GLN A 150 9.20 -5.69 -4.60
N PRO A 151 9.90 -6.84 -4.84
CA PRO A 151 11.32 -7.00 -5.15
C PRO A 151 11.65 -6.70 -6.61
N ASP A 152 10.69 -6.85 -7.53
CA ASP A 152 10.87 -6.74 -8.98
C ASP A 152 10.25 -5.42 -9.43
N GLU A 153 11.09 -4.40 -9.62
CA GLU A 153 10.65 -3.06 -10.03
C GLU A 153 10.02 -3.09 -11.42
N GLY A 154 8.87 -2.43 -11.55
CA GLY A 154 8.19 -2.41 -12.84
C GLY A 154 6.79 -1.83 -12.79
N VAL A 155 6.11 -1.87 -13.94
CA VAL A 155 4.73 -1.41 -14.09
C VAL A 155 3.93 -2.46 -14.83
N LEU A 156 2.79 -2.87 -14.26
CA LEU A 156 1.83 -3.76 -14.88
C LEU A 156 0.54 -2.98 -15.15
N MET A 157 0.07 -3.04 -16.39
CA MET A 157 -1.25 -2.52 -16.78
C MET A 157 -2.19 -3.69 -17.07
N ARG A 158 -3.34 -3.74 -16.39
CA ARG A 158 -4.44 -4.69 -16.68
C ARG A 158 -5.58 -3.98 -17.36
N PHE A 159 -6.07 -4.55 -18.46
CA PHE A 159 -7.21 -4.02 -19.22
C PHE A 159 -7.91 -5.12 -20.02
N GLY A 160 -9.18 -4.89 -20.39
CA GLY A 160 -9.92 -5.79 -21.24
C GLY A 160 -9.47 -5.68 -22.70
N SER A 161 -9.26 -6.80 -23.37
CA SER A 161 -8.94 -6.85 -24.80
C SER A 161 -9.78 -7.90 -25.54
N LYS A 162 -10.13 -7.61 -26.78
CA LYS A 162 -10.84 -8.56 -27.64
C LYS A 162 -9.97 -9.77 -27.93
N VAL A 163 -10.52 -10.96 -27.73
CA VAL A 163 -9.87 -12.21 -28.14
C VAL A 163 -9.86 -12.28 -29.68
N PRO A 164 -8.71 -12.64 -30.31
CA PRO A 164 -8.67 -12.86 -31.76
C PRO A 164 -9.67 -13.92 -32.20
N GLY A 165 -10.43 -13.64 -33.26
CA GLY A 165 -11.44 -14.55 -33.78
C GLY A 165 -12.69 -13.80 -34.27
N SER A 166 -13.68 -14.58 -34.76
CA SER A 166 -14.93 -14.08 -35.31
C SER A 166 -15.97 -13.68 -34.26
N THR A 167 -15.85 -14.21 -33.03
CA THR A 167 -16.72 -13.90 -31.91
C THR A 167 -16.29 -12.64 -31.16
N MET A 168 -17.25 -11.90 -30.61
CA MET A 168 -16.98 -10.75 -29.75
C MET A 168 -16.78 -11.26 -28.30
N GLU A 169 -15.60 -11.79 -28.04
CA GLU A 169 -15.16 -12.21 -26.70
C GLU A 169 -14.10 -11.23 -26.21
N VAL A 170 -14.21 -10.79 -24.96
CA VAL A 170 -13.24 -9.88 -24.31
C VAL A 170 -12.70 -10.55 -23.06
N ARG A 171 -11.40 -10.48 -22.86
CA ARG A 171 -10.71 -11.00 -21.67
C ARG A 171 -9.77 -9.98 -21.08
N ASP A 172 -9.53 -10.09 -19.76
CA ASP A 172 -8.47 -9.32 -19.12
C ASP A 172 -7.10 -9.77 -19.65
N VAL A 173 -6.29 -8.80 -20.02
CA VAL A 173 -4.89 -8.98 -20.45
C VAL A 173 -3.99 -8.09 -19.63
N ASN A 174 -2.72 -8.48 -19.53
CA ASN A 174 -1.70 -7.70 -18.85
C ASN A 174 -0.63 -7.23 -19.85
N MET A 175 -0.21 -5.98 -19.70
CA MET A 175 1.00 -5.44 -20.28
C MET A 175 1.99 -5.23 -19.13
N ASP A 176 3.14 -5.87 -19.20
CA ASP A 176 4.15 -5.86 -18.14
C ASP A 176 5.43 -5.19 -18.63
N PHE A 177 5.92 -4.25 -17.83
CA PHE A 177 7.24 -3.64 -17.98
C PHE A 177 8.06 -3.99 -16.74
N SER A 178 9.24 -4.55 -16.94
CA SER A 178 10.20 -4.88 -15.88
C SER A 178 11.50 -4.11 -16.10
N TYR A 179 11.99 -3.46 -15.06
CA TYR A 179 13.27 -2.73 -15.11
C TYR A 179 14.44 -3.67 -15.36
N SER A 180 14.46 -4.84 -14.73
CA SER A 180 15.54 -5.85 -14.90
C SER A 180 15.60 -6.45 -16.30
N GLU A 181 14.49 -6.45 -17.04
CA GLU A 181 14.47 -6.91 -18.44
C GLU A 181 14.81 -5.78 -19.42
N ALA A 182 14.49 -4.54 -19.08
CA ALA A 182 14.69 -3.39 -19.97
C ALA A 182 16.09 -2.78 -19.85
N PHE A 183 16.72 -2.90 -18.69
CA PHE A 183 18.02 -2.29 -18.38
C PHE A 183 18.98 -3.36 -17.86
N THR A 184 20.23 -3.30 -18.31
CA THR A 184 21.31 -4.21 -17.91
C THR A 184 22.11 -3.69 -16.71
N GLU A 185 21.93 -2.43 -16.37
CA GLU A 185 22.58 -1.80 -15.23
C GLU A 185 21.96 -2.28 -13.94
N GLU A 186 22.79 -2.79 -13.03
CA GLU A 186 22.36 -3.11 -11.67
C GLU A 186 22.10 -1.83 -10.88
N SER A 187 20.94 -1.73 -10.24
CA SER A 187 20.69 -0.63 -9.30
C SER A 187 21.63 -0.77 -8.10
N PRO A 188 22.35 0.31 -7.71
CA PRO A 188 23.16 0.27 -6.50
C PRO A 188 22.28 -0.02 -5.28
N GLU A 189 22.85 -0.63 -4.25
CA GLU A 189 22.11 -0.87 -3.01
C GLU A 189 21.57 0.44 -2.43
N ALA A 190 20.36 0.39 -1.87
CA ALA A 190 19.67 1.58 -1.37
C ALA A 190 20.52 2.39 -0.36
N TYR A 191 21.24 1.71 0.54
CA TYR A 191 22.13 2.38 1.50
C TYR A 191 23.35 3.04 0.85
N GLU A 192 23.93 2.44 -0.18
CA GLU A 192 25.04 3.02 -0.91
C GLU A 192 24.62 4.38 -1.51
N ARG A 193 23.46 4.40 -2.16
CA ARG A 193 22.89 5.64 -2.73
C ARG A 193 22.61 6.68 -1.66
N LEU A 194 21.95 6.30 -0.56
CA LEU A 194 21.61 7.23 0.52
C LEU A 194 22.85 7.82 1.19
N ILE A 195 23.90 7.01 1.41
CA ILE A 195 25.17 7.50 1.98
C ILE A 195 25.84 8.51 1.02
N LEU A 196 25.83 8.20 -0.27
CA LEU A 196 26.37 9.13 -1.28
C LEU A 196 25.61 10.44 -1.30
N ASP A 197 24.26 10.39 -1.28
CA ASP A 197 23.41 11.58 -1.28
C ASP A 197 23.69 12.46 -0.03
N VAL A 198 23.87 11.84 1.15
CA VAL A 198 24.29 12.58 2.37
C VAL A 198 25.64 13.26 2.18
N LEU A 199 26.63 12.57 1.61
CA LEU A 199 27.98 13.13 1.39
C LEU A 199 27.97 14.28 0.37
N LEU A 200 27.08 14.23 -0.62
CA LEU A 200 26.92 15.27 -1.64
C LEU A 200 25.99 16.41 -1.19
N GLY A 201 25.29 16.27 -0.07
CA GLY A 201 24.29 17.24 0.39
C GLY A 201 22.98 17.18 -0.41
N GLU A 202 22.73 16.10 -1.13
CA GLU A 202 21.49 15.88 -1.88
C GLU A 202 20.36 15.43 -0.95
N SER A 203 19.32 16.26 -0.83
CA SER A 203 18.21 16.00 0.11
C SER A 203 16.92 15.50 -0.55
N SER A 204 16.92 15.25 -1.84
CA SER A 204 15.71 14.89 -2.62
C SER A 204 15.00 13.64 -2.11
N LEU A 205 15.75 12.64 -1.62
CA LEU A 205 15.22 11.37 -1.14
C LEU A 205 14.88 11.37 0.36
N PHE A 206 15.27 12.43 1.09
CA PHE A 206 15.06 12.51 2.53
C PHE A 206 13.76 13.26 2.87
N PRO A 207 12.94 12.73 3.79
CA PRO A 207 11.78 13.46 4.29
C PRO A 207 12.23 14.65 5.15
N THR A 208 11.48 15.75 5.05
CA THR A 208 11.69 16.91 5.93
C THR A 208 11.05 16.67 7.30
N ASN A 209 11.45 17.47 8.29
CA ASN A 209 10.80 17.44 9.62
C ASN A 209 9.28 17.68 9.50
N GLU A 210 8.86 18.58 8.61
CA GLU A 210 7.44 18.84 8.40
C GLU A 210 6.70 17.61 7.85
N GLU A 211 7.27 16.90 6.89
CA GLU A 211 6.68 15.67 6.38
C GLU A 211 6.53 14.60 7.47
N VAL A 212 7.53 14.47 8.35
CA VAL A 212 7.49 13.55 9.49
C VAL A 212 6.38 13.92 10.47
N GLU A 213 6.29 15.19 10.87
CA GLU A 213 5.25 15.69 11.78
C GLU A 213 3.83 15.52 11.21
N LEU A 214 3.66 15.81 9.91
CA LEU A 214 2.38 15.60 9.22
C LEU A 214 2.00 14.12 9.16
N SER A 215 2.97 13.25 8.93
CA SER A 215 2.74 11.80 8.92
C SER A 215 2.28 11.28 10.29
N TRP A 216 2.83 11.80 11.38
CA TRP A 216 2.35 11.50 12.73
C TRP A 216 0.93 12.02 12.96
N LYS A 217 0.61 13.24 12.57
CA LYS A 217 -0.75 13.79 12.67
C LYS A 217 -1.80 12.95 11.95
N ILE A 218 -1.42 12.29 10.86
CA ILE A 218 -2.32 11.39 10.12
C ILE A 218 -2.51 10.07 10.89
N LEU A 219 -1.44 9.53 11.48
CA LEU A 219 -1.48 8.21 12.09
C LEU A 219 -1.91 8.20 13.56
N ASP A 220 -1.58 9.23 14.33
CA ASP A 220 -1.84 9.30 15.77
C ASP A 220 -3.31 9.03 16.13
N PRO A 221 -4.33 9.60 15.45
CA PRO A 221 -5.72 9.29 15.76
C PRO A 221 -6.08 7.81 15.62
N ILE A 222 -5.42 7.10 14.70
CA ILE A 222 -5.61 5.66 14.49
C ILE A 222 -4.97 4.87 15.63
N LEU A 223 -3.75 5.24 16.03
CA LEU A 223 -3.04 4.60 17.13
C LEU A 223 -3.76 4.81 18.48
N GLU A 224 -4.23 6.02 18.75
CA GLU A 224 -5.02 6.34 19.93
C GLU A 224 -6.31 5.52 19.96
N TYR A 225 -7.05 5.48 18.83
CA TYR A 225 -8.23 4.62 18.71
C TYR A 225 -7.91 3.16 19.04
N TRP A 226 -6.82 2.62 18.50
CA TRP A 226 -6.44 1.22 18.75
C TRP A 226 -5.98 0.96 20.18
N ALA A 227 -5.38 1.93 20.85
CA ALA A 227 -4.99 1.79 22.26
C ALA A 227 -6.19 1.52 23.18
N ASP A 228 -7.34 2.14 22.87
CA ASP A 228 -8.55 2.03 23.67
C ASP A 228 -9.50 0.89 23.22
N HIS A 229 -9.21 0.19 22.13
CA HIS A 229 -10.16 -0.74 21.50
C HIS A 229 -9.64 -2.18 21.36
N GLY A 230 -9.40 -2.82 22.51
CA GLY A 230 -9.15 -4.25 22.60
C GLY A 230 -7.80 -4.70 22.04
N ARG A 231 -7.72 -5.98 21.67
CA ARG A 231 -6.51 -6.63 21.14
C ARG A 231 -6.54 -6.64 19.60
N PRO A 232 -5.36 -6.72 18.95
CA PRO A 232 -5.28 -7.00 17.51
C PRO A 232 -5.94 -8.35 17.17
N ASP A 233 -6.57 -8.43 15.98
CA ASP A 233 -7.11 -9.67 15.46
C ASP A 233 -5.99 -10.66 15.10
N ASP A 234 -6.22 -11.95 15.27
CA ASP A 234 -5.27 -12.97 14.85
C ASP A 234 -5.32 -13.17 13.32
N TYR A 235 -4.17 -13.45 12.70
CA TYR A 235 -4.07 -13.97 11.34
C TYR A 235 -2.95 -15.00 11.24
N GLU A 236 -3.17 -16.06 10.49
CA GLU A 236 -2.19 -17.13 10.28
C GLU A 236 -1.01 -16.62 9.41
N ALA A 237 0.23 -16.94 9.80
CA ALA A 237 1.42 -16.66 8.99
C ALA A 237 1.28 -17.30 7.59
N GLY A 238 1.72 -16.59 6.55
CA GLY A 238 1.57 -17.00 5.15
C GLY A 238 0.23 -16.59 4.52
N THR A 239 -0.71 -16.04 5.29
CA THR A 239 -1.97 -15.49 4.76
C THR A 239 -1.84 -14.01 4.39
N TRP A 240 -2.94 -13.37 3.98
CA TRP A 240 -2.95 -11.95 3.58
C TRP A 240 -3.44 -10.99 4.66
N GLY A 241 -3.43 -11.42 5.92
CA GLY A 241 -3.82 -10.62 7.08
C GLY A 241 -5.16 -11.03 7.68
N PRO A 242 -5.65 -10.29 8.69
CA PRO A 242 -6.85 -10.62 9.42
C PRO A 242 -8.14 -10.42 8.61
N ALA A 243 -9.17 -11.19 8.91
CA ALA A 243 -10.48 -11.09 8.28
C ALA A 243 -11.14 -9.70 8.43
N SER A 244 -10.78 -8.94 9.47
CA SER A 244 -11.24 -7.56 9.64
C SER A 244 -10.76 -6.64 8.53
N ALA A 245 -9.57 -6.86 7.99
CA ALA A 245 -9.04 -6.11 6.86
C ALA A 245 -9.83 -6.37 5.57
N ASP A 246 -10.22 -7.62 5.30
CA ASP A 246 -11.09 -7.95 4.17
C ASP A 246 -12.49 -7.35 4.35
N LYS A 247 -13.05 -7.42 5.56
CA LYS A 247 -14.34 -6.80 5.89
C LYS A 247 -14.32 -5.28 5.72
N MET A 248 -13.19 -4.62 6.00
CA MET A 248 -13.01 -3.17 5.84
C MET A 248 -13.27 -2.74 4.38
N LEU A 249 -12.69 -3.42 3.41
CA LEU A 249 -12.90 -3.13 1.98
C LEU A 249 -14.23 -3.68 1.49
N GLY A 250 -14.64 -4.87 1.94
CA GLY A 250 -15.88 -5.54 1.55
C GLY A 250 -17.13 -4.70 1.81
N ARG A 251 -17.15 -3.87 2.87
CA ARG A 251 -18.23 -2.89 3.14
C ARG A 251 -18.43 -1.87 2.02
N GLN A 252 -17.42 -1.66 1.21
CA GLN A 252 -17.45 -0.73 0.07
C GLN A 252 -17.52 -1.46 -1.27
N GLY A 253 -17.78 -2.78 -1.27
CA GLY A 253 -17.79 -3.63 -2.46
C GLY A 253 -16.42 -3.79 -3.12
N ARG A 254 -15.34 -3.69 -2.34
CA ARG A 254 -13.96 -3.77 -2.80
C ARG A 254 -13.22 -4.92 -2.13
N THR A 255 -12.12 -5.32 -2.74
CA THR A 255 -11.23 -6.37 -2.23
C THR A 255 -9.79 -5.93 -2.29
N TRP A 256 -8.96 -6.47 -1.40
CA TRP A 256 -7.53 -6.30 -1.50
C TRP A 256 -6.98 -7.02 -2.73
N ARG A 257 -6.10 -6.35 -3.45
CA ARG A 257 -5.29 -7.02 -4.44
C ARG A 257 -4.37 -8.03 -3.72
N ARG A 258 -4.20 -9.20 -4.31
CA ARG A 258 -3.23 -10.22 -3.88
C ARG A 258 -2.17 -10.32 -4.97
N PRO A 259 -0.94 -9.80 -4.74
CA PRO A 259 0.16 -9.78 -5.71
C PRO A 259 0.62 -11.15 -6.16
#